data_ec7679ef259fefa660f985ccee39514d
#
_entry.id   ec7679ef259fefa660f985ccee39514d
#
_cell.length_a   1.000
_cell.length_b   1.000
_cell.length_c   1.000
_cell.angle_alpha   90.00
_cell.angle_beta   90.00
_cell.angle_gamma   90.00
#
_symmetry.space_group_name_H-M   'P 1'
#
loop_
_entity.id
_entity.type
_entity.pdbx_description
1 polymer ?
#
loop_
_entity_poly.entity_id
_entity_poly.type
_entity_poly.pdbx_seq_one_letter_code
_entity_poly.pdbx_strand_id
1 'polypeptide(L)'
;MKINHVHAVYFSPTGNAKKVVTTLAQAIADTLGVPMDSYDFTLPESREKVHTYGADDLLVIGTPVYAGRIPNKMLPFVQTHFEGNGALAIPVAVFGNRNFDNGLIELRNELEAHGFHTIAGAGIPTEHVFSDKLATGRPDADDLTQIHAFGIKVAEKVASLTEIPAPIAVRGDDPVGPYYTPLGTDGKPAVFLKAKPVTDPEKCTGCGICATVCPMGSIPADAPDTCIGICIKCQACIKICPAGAKHFDNEAFLSHVAMLEQNYTRRSEAEYFI
;
A
#
# COMPACT_ATOMS: atom_id res chain seq x y z
N MET A 1 7.35 -11.07 -25.80
CA MET A 1 6.06 -10.31 -25.77
C MET A 1 6.38 -8.84 -25.91
N LYS A 2 5.48 -8.03 -26.49
CA LYS A 2 5.73 -6.58 -26.64
C LYS A 2 4.81 -5.82 -25.68
N ILE A 3 5.40 -5.12 -24.73
CA ILE A 3 4.67 -4.18 -23.88
C ILE A 3 4.70 -2.80 -24.54
N ASN A 4 3.57 -2.13 -24.56
CA ASN A 4 3.41 -0.81 -25.15
C ASN A 4 3.16 0.27 -24.08
N HIS A 5 2.74 -0.11 -22.87
CA HIS A 5 2.45 0.82 -21.79
C HIS A 5 2.71 0.21 -20.40
N VAL A 6 3.22 1.01 -19.48
CA VAL A 6 3.37 0.66 -18.06
C VAL A 6 2.41 1.50 -17.22
N HIS A 7 1.69 0.86 -16.30
CA HIS A 7 0.72 1.53 -15.43
C HIS A 7 1.15 1.41 -13.96
N ALA A 8 1.31 2.54 -13.29
CA ALA A 8 1.58 2.63 -11.85
C ALA A 8 0.26 2.80 -11.10
N VAL A 9 -0.22 1.75 -10.43
CA VAL A 9 -1.52 1.73 -9.76
C VAL A 9 -1.35 1.57 -8.26
N TYR A 10 -1.97 2.44 -7.45
CA TYR A 10 -1.71 2.39 -6.01
C TYR A 10 -2.84 2.92 -5.14
N PHE A 11 -2.94 2.32 -3.94
CA PHE A 11 -3.61 2.88 -2.78
C PHE A 11 -2.55 3.44 -1.82
N SER A 12 -2.55 4.74 -1.56
CA SER A 12 -1.43 5.38 -0.85
C SER A 12 -1.83 6.55 0.04
N PRO A 13 -2.52 6.32 1.17
CA PRO A 13 -3.02 7.39 2.04
C PRO A 13 -1.95 8.35 2.57
N THR A 14 -0.69 7.89 2.74
CA THR A 14 0.44 8.69 3.27
C THR A 14 1.57 8.88 2.26
N GLY A 15 1.38 8.50 1.00
CA GLY A 15 2.37 8.71 -0.06
C GLY A 15 3.41 7.59 -0.24
N ASN A 16 3.62 6.71 0.73
CA ASN A 16 4.69 5.71 0.66
C ASN A 16 4.49 4.69 -0.47
N ALA A 17 3.28 4.10 -0.60
CA ALA A 17 3.01 3.15 -1.67
C ALA A 17 3.10 3.83 -3.06
N LYS A 18 2.60 5.06 -3.19
CA LYS A 18 2.78 5.87 -4.40
C LYS A 18 4.27 5.97 -4.78
N LYS A 19 5.12 6.42 -3.84
CA LYS A 19 6.55 6.61 -4.06
C LYS A 19 7.23 5.31 -4.53
N VAL A 20 6.94 4.18 -3.90
CA VAL A 20 7.50 2.86 -4.25
C VAL A 20 7.04 2.43 -5.64
N VAL A 21 5.72 2.43 -5.88
CA VAL A 21 5.11 1.92 -7.12
C VAL A 21 5.52 2.76 -8.33
N THR A 22 5.50 4.10 -8.19
CA THR A 22 5.90 4.98 -9.30
C THR A 22 7.39 4.89 -9.61
N THR A 23 8.26 4.72 -8.59
CA THR A 23 9.70 4.50 -8.82
C THR A 23 9.96 3.19 -9.58
N LEU A 24 9.28 2.11 -9.19
CA LEU A 24 9.41 0.81 -9.86
C LEU A 24 8.88 0.86 -11.30
N ALA A 25 7.67 1.41 -11.49
CA ALA A 25 7.03 1.52 -12.80
C ALA A 25 7.85 2.40 -13.76
N GLN A 26 8.40 3.52 -13.27
CA GLN A 26 9.24 4.42 -14.07
C GLN A 26 10.52 3.72 -14.54
N ALA A 27 11.20 3.00 -13.64
CA ALA A 27 12.41 2.26 -14.01
C ALA A 27 12.15 1.19 -15.09
N ILE A 28 10.99 0.53 -15.02
CA ILE A 28 10.56 -0.44 -16.04
C ILE A 28 10.27 0.27 -17.36
N ALA A 29 9.48 1.34 -17.33
CA ALA A 29 9.07 2.09 -18.51
C ALA A 29 10.28 2.68 -19.25
N ASP A 30 11.20 3.32 -18.52
CA ASP A 30 12.44 3.89 -19.08
C ASP A 30 13.31 2.81 -19.75
N THR A 31 13.43 1.64 -19.11
CA THR A 31 14.24 0.52 -19.65
C THR A 31 13.60 -0.09 -20.90
N LEU A 32 12.27 -0.21 -20.94
CA LEU A 32 11.54 -0.72 -22.11
C LEU A 32 11.36 0.34 -23.22
N GLY A 33 11.56 1.62 -22.92
CA GLY A 33 11.35 2.74 -23.85
C GLY A 33 9.87 2.97 -24.18
N VAL A 34 8.97 2.78 -23.19
CA VAL A 34 7.50 2.92 -23.36
C VAL A 34 6.94 3.99 -22.42
N PRO A 35 5.76 4.56 -22.73
CA PRO A 35 5.11 5.50 -21.83
C PRO A 35 4.68 4.86 -20.52
N MET A 36 4.57 5.69 -19.45
CA MET A 36 4.01 5.33 -18.16
C MET A 36 2.92 6.34 -17.77
N ASP A 37 1.84 5.83 -17.22
CA ASP A 37 0.84 6.63 -16.49
C ASP A 37 0.65 6.15 -15.05
N SER A 38 -0.15 6.85 -14.27
CA SER A 38 -0.46 6.45 -12.91
C SER A 38 -1.94 6.58 -12.59
N TYR A 39 -2.45 5.62 -11.82
CA TYR A 39 -3.80 5.63 -11.28
C TYR A 39 -3.78 5.52 -9.75
N ASP A 40 -4.23 6.59 -9.11
CA ASP A 40 -4.35 6.68 -7.65
C ASP A 40 -5.80 6.39 -7.22
N PHE A 41 -6.03 5.22 -6.63
CA PHE A 41 -7.35 4.84 -6.11
C PHE A 41 -7.50 5.09 -4.59
N THR A 42 -6.72 6.04 -4.04
CA THR A 42 -6.73 6.35 -2.61
C THR A 42 -8.05 6.96 -2.16
N LEU A 43 -8.61 7.90 -2.93
CA LEU A 43 -9.84 8.60 -2.55
C LEU A 43 -11.10 7.92 -3.09
N PRO A 44 -12.27 8.09 -2.43
CA PRO A 44 -13.50 7.42 -2.82
C PRO A 44 -13.91 7.68 -4.28
N GLU A 45 -13.81 8.92 -4.74
CA GLU A 45 -14.17 9.35 -6.09
C GLU A 45 -13.36 8.70 -7.20
N SER A 46 -12.13 8.27 -6.90
CA SER A 46 -11.30 7.55 -7.88
C SER A 46 -11.64 6.06 -7.97
N ARG A 47 -12.57 5.54 -7.17
CA ARG A 47 -12.93 4.12 -7.11
C ARG A 47 -14.28 3.79 -7.76
N GLU A 48 -14.79 4.64 -8.62
CA GLU A 48 -16.11 4.48 -9.23
C GLU A 48 -16.12 3.64 -10.51
N LYS A 49 -14.95 3.47 -11.14
CA LYS A 49 -14.84 2.85 -12.47
C LYS A 49 -14.06 1.55 -12.42
N VAL A 50 -14.45 0.62 -13.26
CA VAL A 50 -13.64 -0.57 -13.59
C VAL A 50 -12.53 -0.15 -14.55
N HIS A 51 -11.33 -0.64 -14.31
CA HIS A 51 -10.14 -0.41 -15.12
C HIS A 51 -9.76 -1.71 -15.82
N THR A 52 -9.77 -1.65 -17.14
CA THR A 52 -9.51 -2.79 -18.02
C THR A 52 -8.16 -2.59 -18.71
N TYR A 53 -7.32 -3.61 -18.68
CA TYR A 53 -6.00 -3.65 -19.30
C TYR A 53 -5.96 -4.73 -20.37
N GLY A 54 -4.95 -4.76 -21.20
CA GLY A 54 -4.77 -5.71 -22.28
C GLY A 54 -3.41 -6.40 -22.30
N ALA A 55 -3.21 -7.36 -23.18
CA ALA A 55 -2.00 -8.18 -23.25
C ALA A 55 -0.69 -7.39 -23.56
N ASP A 56 -0.80 -6.15 -24.00
CA ASP A 56 0.32 -5.22 -24.23
C ASP A 56 0.54 -4.19 -23.12
N ASP A 57 -0.20 -4.33 -22.01
CA ASP A 57 -0.04 -3.54 -20.80
C ASP A 57 0.78 -4.27 -19.73
N LEU A 58 1.54 -3.50 -18.94
CA LEU A 58 2.21 -3.98 -17.74
C LEU A 58 1.77 -3.15 -16.55
N LEU A 59 1.17 -3.79 -15.55
CA LEU A 59 0.66 -3.16 -14.35
C LEU A 59 1.62 -3.33 -13.17
N VAL A 60 2.07 -2.24 -12.58
CA VAL A 60 2.71 -2.24 -11.25
C VAL A 60 1.66 -1.78 -10.25
N ILE A 61 1.11 -2.68 -9.45
CA ILE A 61 0.07 -2.34 -8.49
C ILE A 61 0.53 -2.54 -7.05
N GLY A 62 0.33 -1.51 -6.21
CA GLY A 62 0.76 -1.56 -4.82
C GLY A 62 -0.26 -1.06 -3.81
N THR A 63 -0.29 -1.75 -2.67
CA THR A 63 -1.07 -1.37 -1.50
C THR A 63 -0.22 -1.38 -0.23
N PRO A 64 -0.53 -0.55 0.77
CA PRO A 64 0.01 -0.77 2.10
C PRO A 64 -0.55 -2.08 2.68
N VAL A 65 0.25 -2.69 3.55
CA VAL A 65 -0.16 -3.89 4.30
C VAL A 65 -0.78 -3.47 5.62
N TYR A 66 -2.05 -3.81 5.85
CA TYR A 66 -2.75 -3.57 7.11
C TYR A 66 -3.06 -4.91 7.78
N ALA A 67 -2.55 -5.09 9.01
CA ALA A 67 -2.70 -6.34 9.74
C ALA A 67 -2.32 -7.59 8.89
N GLY A 68 -1.21 -7.50 8.17
CA GLY A 68 -0.64 -8.61 7.40
C GLY A 68 -1.29 -8.91 6.04
N ARG A 69 -2.27 -8.11 5.59
CA ARG A 69 -3.01 -8.34 4.34
C ARG A 69 -3.29 -7.02 3.59
N ILE A 70 -3.91 -7.10 2.42
CA ILE A 70 -4.52 -5.94 1.77
C ILE A 70 -5.51 -5.28 2.75
N PRO A 71 -5.55 -3.93 2.85
CA PRO A 71 -6.52 -3.28 3.71
C PRO A 71 -7.94 -3.79 3.44
N ASN A 72 -8.62 -4.30 4.48
CA ASN A 72 -9.89 -5.01 4.33
C ASN A 72 -11.02 -4.21 3.66
N LYS A 73 -10.92 -2.89 3.68
CA LYS A 73 -11.86 -2.00 2.98
C LYS A 73 -11.48 -1.74 1.52
N MET A 74 -10.24 -2.08 1.14
CA MET A 74 -9.76 -1.97 -0.24
C MET A 74 -9.79 -3.31 -0.98
N LEU A 75 -9.76 -4.43 -0.26
CA LEU A 75 -9.81 -5.75 -0.89
C LEU A 75 -11.01 -5.93 -1.83
N PRO A 76 -12.27 -5.57 -1.45
CA PRO A 76 -13.39 -5.67 -2.38
C PRO A 76 -13.22 -4.82 -3.65
N PHE A 77 -12.57 -3.65 -3.55
CA PHE A 77 -12.27 -2.83 -4.71
C PHE A 77 -11.24 -3.52 -5.63
N VAL A 78 -10.17 -4.07 -5.07
CA VAL A 78 -9.18 -4.83 -5.85
C VAL A 78 -9.84 -6.01 -6.57
N GLN A 79 -10.78 -6.68 -5.92
CA GLN A 79 -11.51 -7.84 -6.45
C GLN A 79 -12.54 -7.52 -7.55
N THR A 80 -12.94 -6.27 -7.72
CA THR A 80 -14.07 -5.96 -8.61
C THR A 80 -13.79 -4.85 -9.62
N HIS A 81 -12.67 -4.14 -9.54
CA HIS A 81 -12.44 -2.95 -10.35
C HIS A 81 -11.21 -3.04 -11.27
N PHE A 82 -10.56 -4.19 -11.33
CA PHE A 82 -9.42 -4.41 -12.22
C PHE A 82 -9.63 -5.66 -13.06
N GLU A 83 -9.51 -5.54 -14.39
CA GLU A 83 -9.63 -6.64 -15.35
C GLU A 83 -8.37 -6.67 -16.20
N GLY A 84 -7.65 -7.79 -16.17
CA GLY A 84 -6.32 -7.92 -16.78
C GLY A 84 -6.31 -8.26 -18.25
N ASN A 85 -7.26 -9.10 -18.72
CA ASN A 85 -7.36 -9.58 -20.12
C ASN A 85 -6.00 -9.99 -20.73
N GLY A 86 -5.16 -10.64 -19.92
CA GLY A 86 -3.82 -11.07 -20.33
C GLY A 86 -2.69 -10.07 -20.10
N ALA A 87 -2.96 -8.94 -19.45
CA ALA A 87 -1.90 -7.98 -19.04
C ALA A 87 -0.91 -8.61 -18.07
N LEU A 88 0.35 -8.20 -18.16
CA LEU A 88 1.36 -8.55 -17.16
C LEU A 88 1.18 -7.72 -15.89
N ALA A 89 1.47 -8.31 -14.73
CA ALA A 89 1.34 -7.60 -13.47
C ALA A 89 2.50 -7.85 -12.49
N ILE A 90 2.75 -6.84 -11.65
CA ILE A 90 3.75 -6.85 -10.58
C ILE A 90 3.07 -6.37 -9.31
N PRO A 91 2.61 -7.28 -8.42
CA PRO A 91 2.11 -6.93 -7.10
C PRO A 91 3.22 -6.38 -6.21
N VAL A 92 2.91 -5.32 -5.45
CA VAL A 92 3.82 -4.67 -4.50
C VAL A 92 3.13 -4.49 -3.15
N ALA A 93 3.65 -5.17 -2.13
CA ALA A 93 3.20 -5.03 -0.74
C ALA A 93 4.10 -4.02 -0.01
N VAL A 94 3.55 -2.88 0.40
CA VAL A 94 4.29 -1.82 1.11
C VAL A 94 3.97 -1.88 2.60
N PHE A 95 4.97 -2.12 3.46
CA PHE A 95 4.72 -2.39 4.87
C PHE A 95 5.58 -1.56 5.82
N GLY A 96 5.02 -1.28 7.01
CA GLY A 96 5.68 -0.48 8.05
C GLY A 96 6.68 -1.28 8.89
N ASN A 97 7.81 -1.69 8.32
CA ASN A 97 8.97 -2.31 9.01
C ASN A 97 8.74 -3.67 9.71
N ARG A 98 7.50 -4.02 10.13
CA ARG A 98 7.25 -5.29 10.83
C ARG A 98 7.35 -6.50 9.90
N ASN A 99 6.41 -6.64 9.00
CA ASN A 99 6.29 -7.74 8.04
C ASN A 99 5.18 -7.44 7.05
N PHE A 100 5.22 -8.01 5.84
CA PHE A 100 4.10 -7.97 4.90
C PHE A 100 3.19 -9.21 4.98
N ASP A 101 3.57 -10.22 5.75
CA ASP A 101 2.81 -11.46 5.99
C ASP A 101 2.18 -12.00 4.68
N ASN A 102 0.84 -12.02 4.60
CA ASN A 102 0.10 -12.49 3.42
C ASN A 102 -0.28 -11.38 2.41
N GLY A 103 0.09 -10.12 2.65
CA GLY A 103 -0.34 -9.01 1.79
C GLY A 103 0.12 -9.12 0.35
N LEU A 104 1.33 -9.66 0.12
CA LEU A 104 1.86 -9.83 -1.24
C LEU A 104 1.20 -11.00 -1.98
N ILE A 105 1.09 -12.16 -1.33
CA ILE A 105 0.47 -13.33 -1.95
C ILE A 105 -1.02 -13.12 -2.20
N GLU A 106 -1.73 -12.42 -1.30
CA GLU A 106 -3.12 -12.05 -1.50
C GLU A 106 -3.28 -11.17 -2.75
N LEU A 107 -2.48 -10.11 -2.87
CA LEU A 107 -2.53 -9.23 -4.04
C LEU A 107 -2.19 -9.98 -5.34
N ARG A 108 -1.19 -10.87 -5.31
CA ARG A 108 -0.84 -11.73 -6.44
C ARG A 108 -2.02 -12.63 -6.85
N ASN A 109 -2.66 -13.30 -5.88
CA ASN A 109 -3.77 -14.20 -6.14
C ASN A 109 -4.99 -13.47 -6.72
N GLU A 110 -5.31 -12.28 -6.20
CA GLU A 110 -6.40 -11.46 -6.73
C GLU A 110 -6.13 -11.03 -8.18
N LEU A 111 -4.90 -10.64 -8.52
CA LEU A 111 -4.55 -10.27 -9.89
C LEU A 111 -4.68 -11.46 -10.85
N GLU A 112 -4.17 -12.63 -10.49
CA GLU A 112 -4.31 -13.85 -11.30
C GLU A 112 -5.80 -14.22 -11.51
N ALA A 113 -6.61 -14.13 -10.45
CA ALA A 113 -8.05 -14.40 -10.52
C ALA A 113 -8.81 -13.46 -11.47
N HIS A 114 -8.24 -12.26 -11.75
CA HIS A 114 -8.84 -11.24 -12.61
C HIS A 114 -8.15 -11.10 -13.98
N GLY A 115 -7.47 -12.17 -14.42
CA GLY A 115 -6.93 -12.27 -15.79
C GLY A 115 -5.63 -11.52 -16.03
N PHE A 116 -4.90 -11.16 -14.99
CA PHE A 116 -3.51 -10.71 -15.07
C PHE A 116 -2.56 -11.91 -15.00
N HIS A 117 -1.34 -11.71 -15.48
CA HIS A 117 -0.23 -12.66 -15.36
C HIS A 117 0.88 -12.05 -14.52
N THR A 118 1.03 -12.54 -13.30
CA THR A 118 2.03 -11.99 -12.38
C THR A 118 3.42 -12.55 -12.68
N ILE A 119 4.38 -11.68 -13.01
CA ILE A 119 5.71 -12.07 -13.50
C ILE A 119 6.84 -11.74 -12.53
N ALA A 120 6.60 -10.86 -11.60
CA ALA A 120 7.50 -10.45 -10.54
C ALA A 120 6.67 -9.96 -9.35
N GLY A 121 7.29 -9.70 -8.20
CA GLY A 121 6.62 -9.14 -7.03
C GLY A 121 7.61 -8.55 -6.04
N ALA A 122 7.15 -7.66 -5.14
CA ALA A 122 8.02 -7.08 -4.12
C ALA A 122 7.30 -6.80 -2.81
N GLY A 123 7.99 -7.09 -1.70
CA GLY A 123 7.64 -6.65 -0.35
C GLY A 123 8.60 -5.55 0.09
N ILE A 124 8.13 -4.30 0.18
CA ILE A 124 8.97 -3.12 0.40
C ILE A 124 8.69 -2.49 1.76
N PRO A 125 9.67 -2.46 2.68
CA PRO A 125 9.53 -1.77 3.96
C PRO A 125 9.59 -0.26 3.78
N THR A 126 8.72 0.45 4.49
CA THR A 126 8.64 1.90 4.52
C THR A 126 8.43 2.39 5.95
N GLU A 127 8.43 3.69 6.16
CA GLU A 127 8.08 4.29 7.45
C GLU A 127 6.73 3.75 7.95
N HIS A 128 6.70 3.34 9.22
CA HIS A 128 5.48 2.85 9.86
C HIS A 128 4.55 4.03 10.16
N VAL A 129 3.31 3.99 9.61
CA VAL A 129 2.40 5.13 9.72
C VAL A 129 1.96 5.48 11.15
N PHE A 130 2.06 4.53 12.10
CA PHE A 130 1.68 4.74 13.50
C PHE A 130 2.80 5.33 14.37
N SER A 131 4.05 5.37 13.90
CA SER A 131 5.20 5.71 14.71
C SER A 131 6.22 6.52 13.93
N ASP A 132 6.80 7.53 14.57
CA ASP A 132 7.91 8.32 14.03
C ASP A 132 9.28 7.71 14.35
N LYS A 133 9.33 6.52 14.97
CA LYS A 133 10.55 5.81 15.37
C LYS A 133 10.86 4.58 14.51
N LEU A 134 9.86 4.05 13.79
CA LEU A 134 9.99 2.81 13.03
C LEU A 134 10.19 3.09 11.55
N ALA A 135 11.37 2.74 11.04
CA ALA A 135 11.77 2.95 9.65
C ALA A 135 11.54 4.39 9.15
N THR A 136 11.74 5.36 10.03
CA THR A 136 11.54 6.79 9.76
C THR A 136 12.31 7.24 8.53
N GLY A 137 11.65 7.99 7.65
CA GLY A 137 12.22 8.50 6.40
C GLY A 137 12.32 7.49 5.26
N ARG A 138 11.87 6.23 5.45
CA ARG A 138 11.83 5.24 4.37
C ARG A 138 10.55 5.36 3.52
N PRO A 139 10.65 5.07 2.19
CA PRO A 139 11.84 4.63 1.46
C PRO A 139 12.86 5.77 1.33
N ASP A 140 14.11 5.49 1.75
CA ASP A 140 15.24 6.39 1.62
C ASP A 140 15.94 6.25 0.24
N ALA A 141 17.09 6.89 0.06
CA ALA A 141 17.81 6.88 -1.21
C ALA A 141 18.32 5.47 -1.58
N ASP A 142 18.74 4.68 -0.59
CA ASP A 142 19.20 3.32 -0.82
C ASP A 142 18.04 2.40 -1.20
N ASP A 143 16.89 2.53 -0.53
CA ASP A 143 15.67 1.81 -0.88
C ASP A 143 15.24 2.12 -2.32
N LEU A 144 15.24 3.40 -2.70
CA LEU A 144 14.85 3.83 -4.06
C LEU A 144 15.83 3.31 -5.11
N THR A 145 17.12 3.27 -4.80
CA THR A 145 18.14 2.69 -5.68
C THR A 145 17.91 1.19 -5.90
N GLN A 146 17.58 0.45 -4.85
CA GLN A 146 17.26 -0.98 -4.95
C GLN A 146 15.96 -1.22 -5.74
N ILE A 147 14.91 -0.43 -5.51
CA ILE A 147 13.64 -0.50 -6.26
C ILE A 147 13.89 -0.23 -7.74
N HIS A 148 14.68 0.79 -8.07
CA HIS A 148 15.04 1.11 -9.46
C HIS A 148 15.82 -0.03 -10.11
N ALA A 149 16.83 -0.58 -9.43
CA ALA A 149 17.60 -1.73 -9.93
C ALA A 149 16.73 -2.98 -10.15
N PHE A 150 15.74 -3.20 -9.27
CA PHE A 150 14.76 -4.27 -9.46
C PHE A 150 13.90 -4.02 -10.70
N GLY A 151 13.48 -2.77 -10.94
CA GLY A 151 12.74 -2.38 -12.14
C GLY A 151 13.47 -2.70 -13.43
N ILE A 152 14.77 -2.43 -13.50
CA ILE A 152 15.61 -2.80 -14.65
C ILE A 152 15.59 -4.32 -14.88
N LYS A 153 15.79 -5.12 -13.83
CA LYS A 153 15.76 -6.59 -13.94
C LYS A 153 14.40 -7.11 -14.43
N VAL A 154 13.30 -6.49 -13.94
CA VAL A 154 11.94 -6.85 -14.41
C VAL A 154 11.79 -6.52 -15.89
N ALA A 155 12.23 -5.35 -16.34
CA ALA A 155 12.18 -4.96 -17.75
C ALA A 155 12.99 -5.91 -18.64
N GLU A 156 14.19 -6.31 -18.20
CA GLU A 156 15.02 -7.31 -18.89
C GLU A 156 14.31 -8.66 -19.01
N LYS A 157 13.66 -9.11 -17.91
CA LYS A 157 12.83 -10.33 -17.95
C LYS A 157 11.70 -10.19 -18.95
N VAL A 158 10.93 -9.09 -18.90
CA VAL A 158 9.82 -8.83 -19.85
C VAL A 158 10.30 -8.87 -21.30
N ALA A 159 11.43 -8.22 -21.61
CA ALA A 159 11.99 -8.18 -22.96
C ALA A 159 12.39 -9.59 -23.45
N SER A 160 12.73 -10.51 -22.56
CA SER A 160 13.14 -11.88 -22.89
C SER A 160 11.96 -12.87 -22.96
N LEU A 161 10.75 -12.50 -22.51
CA LEU A 161 9.60 -13.41 -22.51
C LEU A 161 9.14 -13.74 -23.94
N THR A 162 9.09 -15.03 -24.25
CA THR A 162 8.53 -15.60 -25.47
C THR A 162 7.12 -16.15 -25.28
N GLU A 163 6.79 -16.51 -24.04
CA GLU A 163 5.49 -17.03 -23.63
C GLU A 163 5.15 -16.51 -22.23
N ILE A 164 3.88 -16.61 -21.82
CA ILE A 164 3.43 -16.23 -20.47
C ILE A 164 3.97 -17.27 -19.48
N PRO A 165 4.78 -16.85 -18.48
CA PRO A 165 5.29 -17.77 -17.47
C PRO A 165 4.18 -18.17 -16.48
N ALA A 166 4.47 -19.22 -15.68
CA ALA A 166 3.64 -19.50 -14.51
C ALA A 166 3.62 -18.29 -13.55
N PRO A 167 2.54 -18.12 -12.75
CA PRO A 167 2.44 -17.06 -11.76
C PRO A 167 3.67 -17.03 -10.85
N ILE A 168 4.17 -15.82 -10.57
CA ILE A 168 5.35 -15.66 -9.71
C ILE A 168 5.14 -16.29 -8.33
N ALA A 169 6.09 -17.08 -7.88
CA ALA A 169 6.09 -17.58 -6.51
C ALA A 169 6.53 -16.48 -5.55
N VAL A 170 5.69 -16.15 -4.59
CA VAL A 170 5.96 -15.15 -3.54
C VAL A 170 5.72 -15.75 -2.16
N ARG A 171 6.31 -15.15 -1.14
CA ARG A 171 6.11 -15.57 0.25
C ARG A 171 4.68 -15.24 0.73
N GLY A 172 4.10 -16.14 1.51
CA GLY A 172 2.79 -16.05 2.16
C GLY A 172 2.10 -17.41 2.23
N ASP A 173 0.97 -17.46 2.93
CA ASP A 173 0.15 -18.67 3.04
C ASP A 173 -0.80 -18.77 1.83
N ASP A 174 -0.93 -19.98 1.27
CA ASP A 174 -1.92 -20.28 0.25
C ASP A 174 -2.67 -21.57 0.63
N PRO A 175 -3.97 -21.49 1.00
CA PRO A 175 -4.84 -20.30 0.99
C PRO A 175 -4.44 -19.24 2.02
N VAL A 176 -4.77 -17.97 1.70
CA VAL A 176 -4.44 -16.80 2.52
C VAL A 176 -5.04 -16.93 3.92
N GLY A 177 -4.18 -16.80 4.94
CA GLY A 177 -4.57 -16.87 6.35
C GLY A 177 -5.38 -15.66 6.86
N PRO A 178 -5.78 -15.64 8.13
CA PRO A 178 -6.53 -14.55 8.74
C PRO A 178 -5.68 -13.26 8.83
N TYR A 179 -6.35 -12.13 9.05
CA TYR A 179 -5.67 -10.88 9.41
C TYR A 179 -4.91 -11.05 10.73
N TYR A 180 -3.70 -10.49 10.80
CA TYR A 180 -2.92 -10.44 12.02
C TYR A 180 -3.71 -9.77 13.16
N THR A 181 -3.70 -10.38 14.34
CA THR A 181 -4.28 -9.80 15.54
C THR A 181 -3.27 -8.86 16.20
N PRO A 182 -3.50 -7.54 16.25
CA PRO A 182 -2.62 -6.62 16.95
C PRO A 182 -2.48 -6.99 18.42
N LEU A 183 -1.25 -6.91 18.96
CA LEU A 183 -0.96 -7.17 20.37
C LEU A 183 -0.60 -5.87 21.09
N GLY A 184 -0.94 -5.77 22.36
CA GLY A 184 -0.46 -4.72 23.25
C GLY A 184 0.90 -5.06 23.84
N THR A 185 1.44 -4.16 24.68
CA THR A 185 2.72 -4.37 25.40
C THR A 185 2.68 -5.52 26.40
N ASP A 186 1.47 -5.94 26.82
CA ASP A 186 1.23 -7.10 27.67
C ASP A 186 1.15 -8.44 26.91
N GLY A 187 1.34 -8.40 25.59
CA GLY A 187 1.25 -9.57 24.70
C GLY A 187 -0.17 -10.06 24.43
N LYS A 188 -1.20 -9.38 24.91
CA LYS A 188 -2.59 -9.73 24.67
C LYS A 188 -3.16 -8.99 23.46
N PRO A 189 -4.26 -9.48 22.85
CA PRO A 189 -4.93 -8.78 21.76
C PRO A 189 -5.32 -7.34 22.12
N ALA A 190 -4.85 -6.37 21.33
CA ALA A 190 -5.19 -4.97 21.46
C ALA A 190 -6.42 -4.65 20.59
N VAL A 191 -7.56 -4.44 21.21
CA VAL A 191 -8.85 -4.24 20.52
C VAL A 191 -9.10 -2.76 20.29
N PHE A 192 -8.80 -2.27 19.08
CA PHE A 192 -9.02 -0.86 18.69
C PHE A 192 -9.73 -0.67 17.34
N LEU A 193 -10.51 -1.65 16.91
CA LEU A 193 -11.24 -1.58 15.63
C LEU A 193 -12.14 -0.33 15.53
N LYS A 194 -12.75 0.08 16.64
CA LYS A 194 -13.62 1.26 16.70
C LYS A 194 -12.89 2.57 16.97
N ALA A 195 -11.58 2.54 17.26
CA ALA A 195 -10.80 3.74 17.50
C ALA A 195 -10.80 4.64 16.26
N LYS A 196 -10.97 5.93 16.48
CA LYS A 196 -10.95 7.00 15.49
C LYS A 196 -10.00 8.08 15.96
N PRO A 197 -9.42 8.89 15.05
CA PRO A 197 -8.65 10.05 15.48
C PRO A 197 -9.55 11.06 16.20
N VAL A 198 -9.03 11.64 17.25
CA VAL A 198 -9.59 12.79 17.95
C VAL A 198 -8.94 14.08 17.46
N THR A 199 -9.58 15.21 17.72
CA THR A 199 -9.07 16.53 17.35
C THR A 199 -8.93 17.41 18.58
N ASP A 200 -7.74 17.94 18.77
CA ASP A 200 -7.47 18.95 19.78
C ASP A 200 -8.10 20.30 19.35
N PRO A 201 -9.15 20.77 20.04
CA PRO A 201 -9.88 21.97 19.64
C PRO A 201 -9.07 23.25 19.78
N GLU A 202 -8.04 23.26 20.65
CA GLU A 202 -7.18 24.44 20.85
C GLU A 202 -6.20 24.62 19.69
N LYS A 203 -5.83 23.52 18.99
CA LYS A 203 -4.94 23.54 17.84
C LYS A 203 -5.67 23.59 16.50
N CYS A 204 -6.86 23.04 16.44
CA CYS A 204 -7.60 22.92 15.17
C CYS A 204 -8.02 24.28 14.62
N THR A 205 -7.56 24.60 13.41
CA THR A 205 -7.89 25.85 12.72
C THR A 205 -9.14 25.74 11.83
N GLY A 206 -9.78 24.57 11.76
CA GLY A 206 -10.92 24.33 10.88
C GLY A 206 -10.58 24.32 9.38
N CYS A 207 -9.32 24.17 8.98
CA CYS A 207 -8.88 24.31 7.59
C CYS A 207 -9.39 23.22 6.61
N GLY A 208 -9.95 22.12 7.09
CA GLY A 208 -10.58 21.06 6.28
C GLY A 208 -9.62 20.13 5.53
N ILE A 209 -8.28 20.36 5.54
CA ILE A 209 -7.30 19.53 4.80
C ILE A 209 -7.40 18.04 5.15
N CYS A 210 -7.70 17.70 6.41
CA CYS A 210 -7.88 16.30 6.82
C CYS A 210 -9.08 15.61 6.16
N ALA A 211 -10.10 16.35 5.75
CA ALA A 211 -11.24 15.81 5.01
C ALA A 211 -10.86 15.44 3.58
N THR A 212 -10.06 16.27 2.90
CA THR A 212 -9.66 16.04 1.49
C THR A 212 -8.74 14.84 1.28
N VAL A 213 -8.10 14.33 2.33
CA VAL A 213 -7.17 13.17 2.24
C VAL A 213 -7.74 11.89 2.85
N CYS A 214 -8.98 11.92 3.35
CA CYS A 214 -9.55 10.74 4.00
C CYS A 214 -9.96 9.68 2.97
N PRO A 215 -9.29 8.52 2.91
CA PRO A 215 -9.59 7.49 1.90
C PRO A 215 -10.95 6.83 2.08
N MET A 216 -11.61 7.10 3.20
CA MET A 216 -12.95 6.59 3.51
C MET A 216 -14.05 7.67 3.45
N GLY A 217 -13.70 8.93 3.14
CA GLY A 217 -14.64 10.04 3.19
C GLY A 217 -15.29 10.23 4.58
N SER A 218 -14.59 9.85 5.65
CA SER A 218 -15.15 9.75 7.01
C SER A 218 -15.07 11.05 7.81
N ILE A 219 -14.43 12.08 7.26
CA ILE A 219 -14.28 13.40 7.89
C ILE A 219 -15.05 14.38 7.02
N PRO A 220 -16.17 14.96 7.54
CA PRO A 220 -16.93 15.95 6.80
C PRO A 220 -16.13 17.25 6.60
N ALA A 221 -16.29 17.89 5.44
CA ALA A 221 -15.57 19.13 5.13
C ALA A 221 -16.07 20.32 5.99
N ASP A 222 -17.34 20.30 6.37
CA ASP A 222 -18.01 21.30 7.23
C ASP A 222 -17.80 21.03 8.73
N ALA A 223 -17.31 19.85 9.12
CA ALA A 223 -17.00 19.48 10.50
C ALA A 223 -15.67 18.70 10.57
N PRO A 224 -14.53 19.31 10.16
CA PRO A 224 -13.25 18.60 10.00
C PRO A 224 -12.62 18.14 11.33
N ASP A 225 -13.13 18.60 12.45
CA ASP A 225 -12.79 18.16 13.80
C ASP A 225 -13.37 16.79 14.15
N THR A 226 -14.38 16.32 13.41
CA THR A 226 -15.07 15.05 13.66
C THR A 226 -14.60 13.93 12.71
N CYS A 227 -14.90 12.66 13.07
CA CYS A 227 -14.73 11.50 12.21
C CYS A 227 -15.96 10.60 12.36
N ILE A 228 -16.97 10.81 11.50
CA ILE A 228 -18.27 10.16 11.61
C ILE A 228 -18.33 8.77 10.99
N GLY A 229 -17.56 8.52 9.90
CA GLY A 229 -17.56 7.28 9.14
C GLY A 229 -16.60 6.22 9.67
N ILE A 230 -16.26 5.26 8.79
CA ILE A 230 -15.31 4.18 9.07
C ILE A 230 -13.88 4.74 9.05
N CYS A 231 -13.09 4.44 10.09
CA CYS A 231 -11.66 4.74 10.12
C CYS A 231 -10.82 3.48 9.93
N ILE A 232 -9.98 3.45 8.90
CA ILE A 232 -9.03 2.36 8.64
C ILE A 232 -7.64 2.60 9.27
N LYS A 233 -7.49 3.63 10.09
CA LYS A 233 -6.26 4.02 10.81
C LYS A 233 -5.06 4.31 9.88
N CYS A 234 -5.30 4.78 8.67
CA CYS A 234 -4.24 5.08 7.70
C CYS A 234 -3.33 6.25 8.06
N GLN A 235 -3.69 7.04 9.09
CA GLN A 235 -2.96 8.23 9.57
C GLN A 235 -2.89 9.42 8.60
N ALA A 236 -3.51 9.36 7.42
CA ALA A 236 -3.45 10.45 6.45
C ALA A 236 -3.85 11.81 7.05
N CYS A 237 -4.98 11.85 7.75
CA CYS A 237 -5.49 13.08 8.39
C CYS A 237 -4.60 13.61 9.53
N ILE A 238 -3.83 12.73 10.17
CA ILE A 238 -2.88 13.09 11.24
C ILE A 238 -1.60 13.65 10.64
N LYS A 239 -0.99 12.92 9.68
CA LYS A 239 0.27 13.31 9.08
C LYS A 239 0.18 14.59 8.23
N ILE A 240 -0.99 14.86 7.63
CA ILE A 240 -1.19 16.08 6.82
C ILE A 240 -1.58 17.32 7.64
N CYS A 241 -1.99 17.15 8.90
CA CYS A 241 -2.49 18.26 9.71
C CYS A 241 -1.40 19.29 10.01
N PRO A 242 -1.43 20.52 9.46
CA PRO A 242 -0.35 21.48 9.64
C PRO A 242 -0.26 22.01 11.07
N ALA A 243 -1.37 21.93 11.83
CA ALA A 243 -1.46 22.35 13.21
C ALA A 243 -1.17 21.20 14.21
N GLY A 244 -0.96 19.97 13.74
CA GLY A 244 -0.80 18.79 14.61
C GLY A 244 -1.98 18.54 15.53
N ALA A 245 -3.21 18.95 15.10
CA ALA A 245 -4.40 18.88 15.95
C ALA A 245 -5.01 17.47 16.04
N LYS A 246 -4.74 16.59 15.07
CA LYS A 246 -5.33 15.24 15.06
C LYS A 246 -4.37 14.21 15.64
N HIS A 247 -4.91 13.30 16.45
CA HIS A 247 -4.14 12.22 17.07
C HIS A 247 -5.06 11.05 17.46
N PHE A 248 -4.49 9.93 17.91
CA PHE A 248 -5.22 8.87 18.59
C PHE A 248 -4.94 8.93 20.08
N ASP A 249 -5.99 8.77 20.89
CA ASP A 249 -5.95 8.73 22.36
C ASP A 249 -6.40 7.36 22.93
N ASN A 250 -6.79 6.42 22.05
CA ASN A 250 -7.26 5.10 22.45
C ASN A 250 -6.13 4.27 23.07
N GLU A 251 -6.26 3.86 24.33
CA GLU A 251 -5.23 3.15 25.09
C GLU A 251 -4.78 1.84 24.40
N ALA A 252 -5.69 1.05 23.85
CA ALA A 252 -5.34 -0.20 23.19
C ALA A 252 -4.54 0.06 21.90
N PHE A 253 -4.88 1.11 21.15
CA PHE A 253 -4.12 1.54 19.99
C PHE A 253 -2.71 2.00 20.40
N LEU A 254 -2.60 2.84 21.39
CA LEU A 254 -1.30 3.35 21.90
C LEU A 254 -0.43 2.22 22.47
N SER A 255 -1.02 1.25 23.18
CA SER A 255 -0.33 0.06 23.65
C SER A 255 0.22 -0.77 22.48
N HIS A 256 -0.55 -0.92 21.39
CA HIS A 256 -0.06 -1.60 20.19
C HIS A 256 1.10 -0.84 19.55
N VAL A 257 1.03 0.48 19.43
CA VAL A 257 2.14 1.31 18.90
C VAL A 257 3.40 1.11 19.75
N ALA A 258 3.28 1.18 21.08
CA ALA A 258 4.40 0.96 21.99
C ALA A 258 5.01 -0.46 21.84
N MET A 259 4.16 -1.48 21.66
CA MET A 259 4.63 -2.85 21.39
C MET A 259 5.42 -2.93 20.09
N LEU A 260 4.95 -2.28 19.03
CA LEU A 260 5.67 -2.22 17.75
C LEU A 260 7.04 -1.54 17.92
N GLU A 261 7.10 -0.41 18.61
CA GLU A 261 8.33 0.35 18.87
C GLU A 261 9.35 -0.43 19.72
N GLN A 262 8.89 -1.30 20.61
CA GLN A 262 9.77 -2.15 21.42
C GLN A 262 10.36 -3.32 20.63
N ASN A 263 9.62 -3.89 19.68
CA ASN A 263 9.97 -5.17 19.08
C ASN A 263 10.46 -5.11 17.63
N TYR A 264 10.24 -4.00 16.91
CA TYR A 264 10.50 -3.92 15.47
C TYR A 264 11.41 -2.75 15.06
N THR A 265 12.44 -2.48 15.88
CA THR A 265 13.40 -1.38 15.65
C THR A 265 14.46 -1.72 14.59
N ARG A 266 14.68 -3.02 14.28
CA ARG A 266 15.63 -3.41 13.24
C ARG A 266 15.25 -2.81 11.89
N ARG A 267 16.20 -2.49 11.05
CA ARG A 267 15.95 -2.17 9.65
C ARG A 267 15.50 -3.43 8.93
N SER A 268 14.26 -3.47 8.47
CA SER A 268 13.76 -4.55 7.61
C SER A 268 14.29 -4.38 6.19
N GLU A 269 14.61 -5.50 5.55
CA GLU A 269 15.06 -5.51 4.15
C GLU A 269 13.87 -5.71 3.21
N ALA A 270 14.01 -5.20 1.98
CA ALA A 270 13.05 -5.47 0.90
C ALA A 270 13.22 -6.90 0.39
N GLU A 271 12.11 -7.53 0.02
CA GLU A 271 12.11 -8.83 -0.63
C GLU A 271 11.64 -8.68 -2.07
N TYR A 272 12.44 -9.17 -3.02
CA TYR A 272 12.17 -9.10 -4.45
C TYR A 272 12.02 -10.51 -5.01
N PHE A 273 10.97 -10.72 -5.80
CA PHE A 273 10.63 -11.99 -6.45
C PHE A 273 10.62 -11.78 -7.97
N ILE A 274 11.41 -12.60 -8.71
CA ILE A 274 11.58 -12.45 -10.15
C ILE A 274 11.73 -13.79 -10.86
#